data_f49b135861f4cb7120ad4ce1f7abd263
#
_entry.id   f49b135861f4cb7120ad4ce1f7abd263
#
_cell.length_a   1.000
_cell.length_b   1.000
_cell.length_c   1.000
_cell.angle_alpha   90.00
_cell.angle_beta   90.00
_cell.angle_gamma   90.00
#
_symmetry.space_group_name_H-M   'P 1'
#
loop_
_entity.id
_entity.type
_entity.pdbx_description
1 polymer ?
#
loop_
_entity_poly.entity_id
_entity_poly.type
_entity_poly.pdbx_seq_one_letter_code
_entity_poly.pdbx_strand_id
1 'polypeptide(L)'
;MSTTPPDNTARARRAFGRERLILGVLTAALAGLVVHHTLTLPMPKSLVVAAPRQTRITADASMSFEKSLLERFAREHGVELTFVLTDTPEDALDLVEEGRAQIGLALGVAPLGVSPREAKRERKRSHIAYGPEYDRQPIYAVDWEDGYAPPEETSGALDELLRVAKSFSLSPRQAPALPLDALQLLLPFVAEVRDTAPTRHEASYRFVWRTDVPRLDKAMRGFWTQVQADGSLPDLRERTLGFFPTDPDPFEMELLRKTLALHLPAHQRVIERAARKWRLDPFLLTAVIHQESRFNPGAVSATGVRGLMQLTGATLEELDVKNPDDPAEVINAGARYLNMLRGQFAEMGYGADDAMLLALAAFNVGQGHVMDAIDLVRQGTQEAGALPTWLGVRQTLPMLAEAKVAMQTRYGLCRGAEAVDFVDKVRYFAFAIKGLVLAAPKGNELPSLRLAAN
;
A
#
# COMPACT_ATOMS: atom_id res chain seq x y z
N MET A 1 10.29 61.28 74.61
CA MET A 1 10.55 59.89 74.24
C MET A 1 9.44 59.41 73.30
N SER A 2 9.69 59.47 71.96
CA SER A 2 8.73 59.05 70.94
C SER A 2 9.14 57.64 70.49
N THR A 3 8.36 56.65 70.88
CA THR A 3 8.51 55.30 70.33
C THR A 3 7.63 55.08 69.13
N THR A 4 8.22 55.07 67.97
CA THR A 4 7.59 54.65 66.74
C THR A 4 7.24 53.14 66.79
N PRO A 5 6.05 52.71 66.45
CA PRO A 5 5.71 51.27 66.41
C PRO A 5 6.45 50.56 65.26
N PRO A 6 6.81 49.28 65.46
CA PRO A 6 7.54 48.52 64.43
C PRO A 6 6.71 48.31 63.17
N ASP A 7 7.35 48.52 62.02
CA ASP A 7 6.75 48.38 60.69
C ASP A 7 6.36 46.94 60.40
N ASN A 8 5.11 46.59 60.64
CA ASN A 8 4.52 45.26 60.38
C ASN A 8 4.33 44.98 58.87
N THR A 9 4.40 46.01 58.02
CA THR A 9 4.16 45.83 56.55
C THR A 9 5.33 45.19 55.84
N ALA A 10 6.57 45.44 56.31
CA ALA A 10 7.78 44.83 55.75
C ALA A 10 7.88 43.33 56.08
N ARG A 11 7.41 42.91 57.29
CA ARG A 11 7.37 41.50 57.67
C ARG A 11 6.29 40.73 56.89
N ALA A 12 5.11 41.32 56.65
CA ALA A 12 4.05 40.72 55.86
C ALA A 12 4.46 40.54 54.36
N ARG A 13 5.13 41.52 53.78
CA ARG A 13 5.64 41.41 52.40
C ARG A 13 6.72 40.33 52.23
N ARG A 14 7.60 40.13 53.22
CA ARG A 14 8.60 39.07 53.21
C ARG A 14 7.97 37.67 53.42
N ALA A 15 6.95 37.53 54.22
CA ALA A 15 6.21 36.30 54.39
C ALA A 15 5.47 35.92 53.11
N PHE A 16 4.77 36.85 52.44
CA PHE A 16 4.07 36.63 51.20
C PHE A 16 4.99 36.31 50.03
N GLY A 17 6.20 36.87 49.99
CA GLY A 17 7.22 36.52 49.00
C GLY A 17 7.80 35.10 49.17
N ARG A 18 7.97 34.67 50.44
CA ARG A 18 8.43 33.30 50.75
C ARG A 18 7.37 32.24 50.42
N GLU A 19 6.10 32.48 50.67
CA GLU A 19 4.99 31.56 50.33
C GLU A 19 4.87 31.38 48.82
N ARG A 20 4.97 32.47 48.03
CA ARG A 20 4.97 32.39 46.55
C ARG A 20 6.18 31.64 46.02
N LEU A 21 7.35 31.83 46.62
CA LEU A 21 8.56 31.10 46.22
C LEU A 21 8.43 29.61 46.53
N ILE A 22 7.93 29.26 47.71
CA ILE A 22 7.70 27.86 48.14
C ILE A 22 6.66 27.20 47.23
N LEU A 23 5.54 27.88 46.91
CA LEU A 23 4.52 27.38 46.02
C LEU A 23 5.07 27.18 44.60
N GLY A 24 5.90 28.12 44.10
CA GLY A 24 6.58 28.01 42.80
C GLY A 24 7.56 26.83 42.73
N VAL A 25 8.32 26.59 43.78
CA VAL A 25 9.24 25.44 43.90
C VAL A 25 8.47 24.13 43.98
N LEU A 26 7.38 24.08 44.75
CA LEU A 26 6.53 22.89 44.87
C LEU A 26 5.83 22.55 43.56
N THR A 27 5.31 23.55 42.82
CA THR A 27 4.71 23.33 41.51
C THR A 27 5.74 22.88 40.47
N ALA A 28 6.95 23.43 40.51
CA ALA A 28 8.04 22.99 39.62
C ALA A 28 8.52 21.58 39.98
N ALA A 29 8.64 21.25 41.28
CA ALA A 29 8.99 19.91 41.71
C ALA A 29 7.92 18.87 41.39
N LEU A 30 6.64 19.22 41.56
CA LEU A 30 5.50 18.35 41.18
C LEU A 30 5.46 18.13 39.69
N ALA A 31 5.65 19.18 38.87
CA ALA A 31 5.74 19.09 37.44
C ALA A 31 6.93 18.22 37.03
N GLY A 32 8.10 18.40 37.63
CA GLY A 32 9.27 17.55 37.41
C GLY A 32 9.04 16.08 37.80
N LEU A 33 8.34 15.83 38.91
CA LEU A 33 7.98 14.48 39.35
C LEU A 33 7.00 13.81 38.35
N VAL A 34 6.01 14.54 37.89
CA VAL A 34 5.03 14.06 36.90
C VAL A 34 5.73 13.74 35.56
N VAL A 35 6.61 14.63 35.10
CA VAL A 35 7.41 14.40 33.89
C VAL A 35 8.34 13.20 34.04
N HIS A 36 9.03 13.10 35.20
CA HIS A 36 9.91 11.96 35.49
C HIS A 36 9.12 10.65 35.55
N HIS A 37 7.94 10.65 36.16
CA HIS A 37 7.10 9.47 36.28
C HIS A 37 6.56 9.03 34.91
N THR A 38 6.11 9.96 34.07
CA THR A 38 5.66 9.63 32.70
C THR A 38 6.79 9.11 31.81
N LEU A 39 8.02 9.62 31.97
CA LEU A 39 9.20 9.16 31.23
C LEU A 39 9.70 7.76 31.69
N THR A 40 9.37 7.33 32.92
CA THR A 40 9.78 6.02 33.47
C THR A 40 8.75 4.92 33.20
N LEU A 41 7.49 5.26 32.93
CA LEU A 41 6.47 4.29 32.59
C LEU A 41 6.81 3.52 31.31
N PRO A 42 6.54 2.21 31.24
CA PRO A 42 6.65 1.45 30.00
C PRO A 42 5.62 1.94 28.99
N MET A 43 5.90 1.74 27.69
CA MET A 43 4.91 1.94 26.65
C MET A 43 3.70 1.03 26.88
N PRO A 44 2.47 1.49 26.61
CA PRO A 44 1.28 0.63 26.70
C PRO A 44 1.43 -0.62 25.82
N LYS A 45 0.93 -1.76 26.31
CA LYS A 45 0.96 -3.02 25.55
C LYS A 45 0.01 -3.02 24.35
N SER A 46 -1.01 -2.16 24.36
CA SER A 46 -1.96 -2.01 23.27
C SER A 46 -2.09 -0.53 22.92
N LEU A 47 -2.11 -0.23 21.62
CA LEU A 47 -2.28 1.11 21.06
C LEU A 47 -3.46 1.11 20.12
N VAL A 48 -4.30 2.15 20.19
CA VAL A 48 -5.39 2.39 19.26
C VAL A 48 -4.90 3.27 18.14
N VAL A 49 -5.12 2.83 16.90
CA VAL A 49 -4.81 3.55 15.67
C VAL A 49 -6.09 4.04 15.04
N ALA A 50 -6.26 5.35 14.93
CA ALA A 50 -7.34 5.96 14.17
C ALA A 50 -6.93 6.07 12.71
N ALA A 51 -7.72 5.52 11.81
CA ALA A 51 -7.42 5.49 10.39
C ALA A 51 -8.68 5.86 9.59
N PRO A 52 -8.59 6.82 8.66
CA PRO A 52 -9.68 7.04 7.73
C PRO A 52 -9.99 5.74 7.00
N ARG A 53 -11.27 5.49 6.72
CA ARG A 53 -11.73 4.36 5.90
C ARG A 53 -11.22 4.52 4.48
N GLN A 54 -9.95 4.72 4.33
CA GLN A 54 -9.30 4.79 3.04
C GLN A 54 -8.80 3.42 2.66
N THR A 55 -8.87 3.18 1.42
CA THR A 55 -8.59 2.03 0.63
C THR A 55 -7.27 1.31 0.93
N ARG A 56 -6.26 2.03 1.40
CA ARG A 56 -4.95 1.46 1.77
C ARG A 56 -4.98 0.59 3.03
N ILE A 57 -5.98 0.74 3.89
CA ILE A 57 -6.07 -0.01 5.16
C ILE A 57 -7.12 -1.11 5.08
N THR A 58 -8.16 -0.94 4.28
CA THR A 58 -9.27 -1.88 4.13
C THR A 58 -9.12 -2.85 2.97
N ALA A 59 -8.33 -2.49 1.95
CA ALA A 59 -7.88 -3.48 0.99
C ALA A 59 -7.10 -4.59 1.71
N ASP A 60 -7.07 -5.76 1.14
CA ASP A 60 -6.39 -6.95 1.66
C ASP A 60 -5.15 -6.58 2.50
N ALA A 61 -5.06 -7.13 3.72
CA ALA A 61 -4.00 -6.81 4.68
C ALA A 61 -2.58 -6.88 4.10
N SER A 62 -2.38 -7.69 3.06
CA SER A 62 -1.12 -7.82 2.32
C SER A 62 -0.78 -6.60 1.45
N MET A 63 -1.74 -5.70 1.19
CA MET A 63 -1.58 -4.56 0.28
C MET A 63 -1.64 -3.21 1.00
N SER A 64 -1.71 -3.19 2.32
CA SER A 64 -1.77 -1.94 3.07
C SER A 64 -0.38 -1.49 3.48
N PHE A 65 0.12 -0.45 2.82
CA PHE A 65 1.42 0.15 3.11
C PHE A 65 1.52 0.63 4.56
N GLU A 66 0.55 1.41 5.01
CA GLU A 66 0.52 1.98 6.36
C GLU A 66 0.35 0.91 7.43
N LYS A 67 -0.48 -0.08 7.18
CA LYS A 67 -0.67 -1.21 8.09
C LYS A 67 0.62 -2.02 8.25
N SER A 68 1.30 -2.32 7.15
CA SER A 68 2.58 -3.04 7.17
C SER A 68 3.66 -2.30 7.97
N LEU A 69 3.75 -0.96 7.82
CA LEU A 69 4.64 -0.12 8.63
C LEU A 69 4.29 -0.19 10.12
N LEU A 70 3.02 -0.05 10.45
CA LEU A 70 2.57 -0.10 11.86
C LEU A 70 2.72 -1.49 12.47
N GLU A 71 2.49 -2.56 11.72
CA GLU A 71 2.72 -3.93 12.18
C GLU A 71 4.21 -4.20 12.41
N ARG A 72 5.10 -3.62 11.58
CA ARG A 72 6.54 -3.65 11.85
C ARG A 72 6.87 -2.91 13.15
N PHE A 73 6.38 -1.68 13.32
CA PHE A 73 6.52 -0.94 14.57
C PHE A 73 6.04 -1.75 15.79
N ALA A 74 4.87 -2.36 15.66
CA ALA A 74 4.26 -3.16 16.71
C ALA A 74 5.13 -4.37 17.10
N ARG A 75 5.66 -5.10 16.13
CA ARG A 75 6.56 -6.24 16.34
C ARG A 75 7.87 -5.80 17.04
N GLU A 76 8.48 -4.71 16.57
CA GLU A 76 9.75 -4.20 17.13
C GLU A 76 9.62 -3.73 18.58
N HIS A 77 8.43 -3.25 18.96
CA HIS A 77 8.19 -2.70 20.28
C HIS A 77 7.35 -3.60 21.22
N GLY A 78 6.90 -4.76 20.75
CA GLY A 78 6.09 -5.70 21.53
C GLY A 78 4.73 -5.14 21.94
N VAL A 79 4.06 -4.38 21.05
CA VAL A 79 2.75 -3.78 21.26
C VAL A 79 1.70 -4.39 20.34
N GLU A 80 0.45 -4.42 20.79
CA GLU A 80 -0.71 -4.80 20.00
C GLU A 80 -1.38 -3.56 19.42
N LEU A 81 -1.87 -3.65 18.18
CA LEU A 81 -2.57 -2.55 17.52
C LEU A 81 -4.06 -2.87 17.38
N THR A 82 -4.89 -1.91 17.72
CA THR A 82 -6.34 -1.94 17.45
C THR A 82 -6.69 -0.80 16.52
N PHE A 83 -7.29 -1.10 15.37
CA PHE A 83 -7.66 -0.08 14.39
C PHE A 83 -9.11 0.38 14.60
N VAL A 84 -9.28 1.70 14.64
CA VAL A 84 -10.59 2.38 14.62
C VAL A 84 -10.70 3.13 13.30
N LEU A 85 -11.65 2.72 12.47
CA LEU A 85 -11.88 3.34 11.18
C LEU A 85 -12.78 4.56 11.32
N THR A 86 -12.41 5.65 10.65
CA THR A 86 -13.14 6.92 10.63
C THR A 86 -13.59 7.27 9.21
N ASP A 87 -14.58 8.13 9.07
CA ASP A 87 -15.10 8.50 7.75
C ASP A 87 -14.20 9.53 7.05
N THR A 88 -13.50 10.36 7.81
CA THR A 88 -12.60 11.40 7.28
C THR A 88 -11.24 11.39 7.98
N PRO A 89 -10.19 11.95 7.35
CA PRO A 89 -8.90 12.20 8.00
C PRO A 89 -9.01 13.11 9.23
N GLU A 90 -9.92 14.09 9.19
CA GLU A 90 -10.19 15.00 10.29
C GLU A 90 -10.74 14.25 11.50
N ASP A 91 -11.67 13.32 11.30
CA ASP A 91 -12.21 12.49 12.39
C ASP A 91 -11.10 11.61 13.01
N ALA A 92 -10.19 11.08 12.20
CA ALA A 92 -9.05 10.32 12.73
C ALA A 92 -8.15 11.20 13.60
N LEU A 93 -7.90 12.43 13.17
CA LEU A 93 -7.11 13.38 13.93
C LEU A 93 -7.82 13.82 15.21
N ASP A 94 -9.14 14.05 15.16
CA ASP A 94 -9.96 14.40 16.33
C ASP A 94 -9.91 13.27 17.38
N LEU A 95 -9.97 11.99 16.99
CA LEU A 95 -9.80 10.86 17.91
C LEU A 95 -8.44 10.87 18.61
N VAL A 96 -7.38 11.28 17.91
CA VAL A 96 -6.05 11.41 18.51
C VAL A 96 -6.00 12.61 19.45
N GLU A 97 -6.60 13.75 19.08
CA GLU A 97 -6.70 14.96 19.95
C GLU A 97 -7.45 14.66 21.23
N GLU A 98 -8.55 13.93 21.15
CA GLU A 98 -9.39 13.54 22.30
C GLU A 98 -8.74 12.46 23.17
N GLY A 99 -7.62 11.85 22.77
CA GLY A 99 -6.97 10.77 23.48
C GLY A 99 -7.65 9.41 23.34
N ARG A 100 -8.61 9.28 22.43
CA ARG A 100 -9.30 8.02 22.11
C ARG A 100 -8.47 7.12 21.19
N ALA A 101 -7.51 7.69 20.47
CA ALA A 101 -6.46 6.97 19.76
C ALA A 101 -5.08 7.52 20.13
N GLN A 102 -4.05 6.69 20.09
CA GLN A 102 -2.67 7.07 20.36
C GLN A 102 -1.90 7.40 19.09
N ILE A 103 -2.28 6.80 17.97
CA ILE A 103 -1.69 7.01 16.65
C ILE A 103 -2.84 7.33 15.68
N GLY A 104 -2.60 8.21 14.73
CA GLY A 104 -3.53 8.53 13.67
C GLY A 104 -2.84 8.54 12.31
N LEU A 105 -3.57 8.15 11.29
CA LEU A 105 -3.20 8.35 9.91
C LEU A 105 -3.83 9.67 9.46
N ALA A 106 -3.02 10.69 9.28
CA ALA A 106 -3.48 11.98 8.78
C ALA A 106 -3.14 12.08 7.30
N LEU A 107 -4.17 12.00 6.47
CA LEU A 107 -4.10 12.45 5.09
C LEU A 107 -4.29 13.96 5.09
N GLY A 108 -3.23 14.70 4.80
CA GLY A 108 -3.33 16.14 4.58
C GLY A 108 -3.42 16.41 3.07
N VAL A 109 -4.48 17.02 2.60
CA VAL A 109 -4.40 17.81 1.37
C VAL A 109 -3.45 18.95 1.71
N ALA A 110 -2.27 19.01 1.09
CA ALA A 110 -1.39 20.16 1.26
C ALA A 110 -2.11 21.37 0.64
N PRO A 111 -2.71 22.28 1.44
CA PRO A 111 -3.35 23.44 0.87
C PRO A 111 -2.28 24.33 0.28
N LEU A 112 -2.53 24.85 -0.88
CA LEU A 112 -1.85 26.06 -1.37
C LEU A 112 -2.22 27.22 -0.42
N GLY A 113 -1.51 27.29 0.72
CA GLY A 113 -1.72 28.31 1.74
C GLY A 113 -2.59 27.84 2.93
N VAL A 114 -1.95 27.65 4.07
CA VAL A 114 -2.62 27.37 5.36
C VAL A 114 -3.54 28.54 5.69
N SER A 115 -4.84 28.29 5.85
CA SER A 115 -5.74 29.37 6.26
C SER A 115 -5.40 29.83 7.69
N PRO A 116 -5.61 31.12 8.05
CA PRO A 116 -5.37 31.59 9.40
C PRO A 116 -6.12 30.84 10.51
N ARG A 117 -7.24 30.17 10.15
CA ARG A 117 -8.02 29.32 11.07
C ARG A 117 -7.33 27.98 11.34
N GLU A 118 -6.72 27.38 10.33
CA GLU A 118 -5.97 26.12 10.45
C GLU A 118 -4.66 26.32 11.23
N ALA A 119 -3.92 27.40 10.96
CA ALA A 119 -2.74 27.79 11.74
C ALA A 119 -3.08 28.02 13.23
N LYS A 120 -4.30 28.47 13.54
CA LYS A 120 -4.77 28.65 14.92
C LYS A 120 -5.19 27.31 15.58
N ARG A 121 -5.71 26.35 14.80
CA ARG A 121 -5.97 24.96 15.25
C ARG A 121 -4.67 24.23 15.55
N GLU A 122 -3.66 24.32 14.68
CA GLU A 122 -2.35 23.69 14.91
C GLU A 122 -1.68 24.15 16.21
N ARG A 123 -1.81 25.43 16.59
CA ARG A 123 -1.28 25.95 17.88
C ARG A 123 -1.96 25.38 19.12
N LYS A 124 -3.16 24.80 18.99
CA LYS A 124 -3.89 24.18 20.10
C LYS A 124 -3.50 22.71 20.37
N ARG A 125 -2.72 22.11 19.47
CA ARG A 125 -2.40 20.68 19.44
C ARG A 125 -1.07 20.35 20.14
N SER A 126 -0.88 20.84 21.36
CA SER A 126 0.39 20.74 22.11
C SER A 126 0.83 19.29 22.45
N HIS A 127 -0.07 18.32 22.35
CA HIS A 127 0.19 16.91 22.70
C HIS A 127 0.27 15.97 21.48
N ILE A 128 0.36 16.53 20.26
CA ILE A 128 0.43 15.75 19.02
C ILE A 128 1.75 16.04 18.32
N ALA A 129 2.44 14.99 17.91
CA ALA A 129 3.57 15.05 16.99
C ALA A 129 3.13 14.59 15.60
N TYR A 130 3.67 15.25 14.59
CA TYR A 130 3.53 14.90 13.18
C TYR A 130 4.80 14.19 12.73
N GLY A 131 4.63 13.02 12.13
CA GLY A 131 5.72 12.29 11.50
C GLY A 131 6.21 12.95 10.21
N PRO A 132 7.29 12.42 9.62
CA PRO A 132 7.74 12.85 8.31
C PRO A 132 6.67 12.53 7.26
N GLU A 133 6.66 13.29 6.19
CA GLU A 133 5.91 12.91 4.99
C GLU A 133 6.56 11.67 4.39
N TYR A 134 5.78 10.62 4.23
CA TYR A 134 6.28 9.36 3.68
C TYR A 134 5.75 9.07 2.28
N ASP A 135 4.71 9.78 1.85
CA ASP A 135 4.16 9.68 0.50
C ASP A 135 3.46 10.96 0.08
N ARG A 136 3.42 11.20 -1.23
CA ARG A 136 2.74 12.32 -1.86
C ARG A 136 2.14 11.85 -3.18
N GLN A 137 0.84 12.10 -3.38
CA GLN A 137 0.10 11.65 -4.54
C GLN A 137 -0.61 12.82 -5.23
N PRO A 138 -0.57 12.90 -6.56
CA PRO A 138 -1.38 13.87 -7.28
C PRO A 138 -2.88 13.59 -7.06
N ILE A 139 -3.67 14.64 -7.03
CA ILE A 139 -5.13 14.55 -6.93
C ILE A 139 -5.72 14.69 -8.33
N TYR A 140 -6.58 13.76 -8.70
CA TYR A 140 -7.30 13.72 -9.97
C TYR A 140 -8.75 14.16 -9.77
N ALA A 141 -9.25 15.02 -10.65
CA ALA A 141 -10.68 15.24 -10.83
C ALA A 141 -11.26 14.05 -11.60
N VAL A 142 -12.44 13.60 -11.18
CA VAL A 142 -13.14 12.46 -11.81
C VAL A 142 -14.38 13.00 -12.53
N ASP A 143 -14.48 12.74 -13.82
CA ASP A 143 -15.67 12.99 -14.63
C ASP A 143 -16.55 11.75 -14.66
N TRP A 144 -17.79 11.92 -14.22
CA TRP A 144 -18.77 10.83 -14.14
C TRP A 144 -19.70 10.86 -15.34
N GLU A 145 -20.24 9.72 -15.74
CA GLU A 145 -21.31 9.66 -16.73
C GLU A 145 -22.52 10.51 -16.30
N ASP A 146 -23.18 11.15 -17.30
CA ASP A 146 -24.29 12.06 -17.05
C ASP A 146 -25.42 11.37 -16.29
N GLY A 147 -25.82 11.98 -15.16
CA GLY A 147 -26.87 11.45 -14.30
C GLY A 147 -26.43 10.37 -13.31
N TYR A 148 -25.15 9.98 -13.31
CA TYR A 148 -24.64 9.08 -12.28
C TYR A 148 -24.50 9.82 -10.95
N ALA A 149 -25.22 9.36 -9.96
CA ALA A 149 -24.98 9.69 -8.57
C ALA A 149 -24.52 8.42 -7.86
N PRO A 150 -23.32 8.40 -7.24
CA PRO A 150 -22.90 7.26 -6.45
C PRO A 150 -24.00 6.87 -5.47
N PRO A 151 -24.41 5.60 -5.39
CA PRO A 151 -25.48 5.16 -4.50
C PRO A 151 -25.19 5.59 -3.06
N GLU A 152 -26.23 6.01 -2.34
CA GLU A 152 -26.08 6.43 -0.93
C GLU A 152 -25.71 5.27 -0.01
N GLU A 153 -26.10 4.05 -0.39
CA GLU A 153 -25.80 2.82 0.33
C GLU A 153 -25.34 1.74 -0.66
N THR A 154 -24.05 1.45 -0.69
CA THR A 154 -23.49 0.25 -1.30
C THR A 154 -22.89 -0.61 -0.17
N SER A 155 -23.01 -1.91 -0.24
CA SER A 155 -22.43 -2.80 0.78
C SER A 155 -21.01 -3.21 0.39
N GLY A 156 -20.03 -3.06 1.32
CA GLY A 156 -18.69 -3.59 1.17
C GLY A 156 -17.62 -2.54 0.79
N ALA A 157 -16.53 -3.00 0.19
CA ALA A 157 -15.37 -2.17 -0.14
C ALA A 157 -15.70 -0.99 -1.08
N LEU A 158 -16.68 -1.14 -1.98
CA LEU A 158 -17.11 -0.09 -2.89
C LEU A 158 -17.77 1.07 -2.15
N ASP A 159 -18.60 0.79 -1.13
CA ASP A 159 -19.24 1.82 -0.30
C ASP A 159 -18.20 2.71 0.40
N GLU A 160 -17.15 2.06 0.87
CA GLU A 160 -16.03 2.70 1.53
C GLU A 160 -15.25 3.62 0.58
N LEU A 161 -14.98 3.15 -0.64
CA LEU A 161 -14.31 3.92 -1.70
C LEU A 161 -15.13 5.15 -2.14
N LEU A 162 -16.44 5.00 -2.30
CA LEU A 162 -17.34 6.09 -2.69
C LEU A 162 -17.48 7.14 -1.59
N ARG A 163 -17.43 6.74 -0.30
CA ARG A 163 -17.39 7.69 0.83
C ARG A 163 -16.09 8.49 0.82
N VAL A 164 -14.96 7.85 0.51
CA VAL A 164 -13.67 8.53 0.33
C VAL A 164 -13.77 9.57 -0.78
N ALA A 165 -14.34 9.22 -1.94
CA ALA A 165 -14.55 10.16 -3.03
C ALA A 165 -15.37 11.39 -2.60
N LYS A 166 -16.42 11.20 -1.81
CA LYS A 166 -17.23 12.29 -1.26
C LYS A 166 -16.44 13.17 -0.27
N SER A 167 -15.54 12.61 0.53
CA SER A 167 -14.74 13.35 1.52
C SER A 167 -13.70 14.28 0.89
N PHE A 168 -13.21 13.97 -0.32
CA PHE A 168 -12.27 14.82 -1.09
C PHE A 168 -12.96 15.90 -1.92
N SER A 169 -14.30 15.98 -1.91
CA SER A 169 -15.01 17.05 -2.60
C SER A 169 -14.65 18.40 -1.98
N LEU A 170 -13.74 19.12 -2.61
CA LEU A 170 -13.24 20.43 -2.17
C LEU A 170 -14.33 21.52 -2.24
N SER A 171 -15.47 21.23 -2.85
CA SER A 171 -16.65 22.10 -2.90
C SER A 171 -17.88 21.28 -3.35
N PRO A 172 -19.08 21.56 -2.85
CA PRO A 172 -20.33 20.92 -3.31
C PRO A 172 -20.66 21.13 -4.80
N ARG A 173 -19.91 22.00 -5.47
CA ARG A 173 -20.07 22.34 -6.90
C ARG A 173 -18.92 21.86 -7.79
N GLN A 174 -17.90 21.23 -7.23
CA GLN A 174 -16.77 20.69 -7.99
C GLN A 174 -16.94 19.18 -8.12
N ALA A 175 -16.51 18.64 -9.27
CA ALA A 175 -16.42 17.20 -9.47
C ALA A 175 -15.59 16.57 -8.33
N PRO A 176 -15.96 15.37 -7.84
CA PRO A 176 -15.20 14.70 -6.81
C PRO A 176 -13.75 14.54 -7.30
N ALA A 177 -12.81 14.77 -6.39
CA ALA A 177 -11.41 14.65 -6.67
C ALA A 177 -10.80 13.59 -5.74
N LEU A 178 -9.92 12.74 -6.27
CA LEU A 178 -9.31 11.64 -5.54
C LEU A 178 -7.78 11.67 -5.67
N PRO A 179 -7.03 11.32 -4.63
CA PRO A 179 -5.62 10.96 -4.78
C PRO A 179 -5.48 9.81 -5.79
N LEU A 180 -4.39 9.80 -6.54
CA LEU A 180 -4.14 8.82 -7.61
C LEU A 180 -4.30 7.37 -7.12
N ASP A 181 -3.75 7.05 -5.97
CA ASP A 181 -3.86 5.72 -5.38
C ASP A 181 -5.31 5.32 -5.04
N ALA A 182 -6.10 6.23 -4.50
CA ALA A 182 -7.51 6.00 -4.24
C ALA A 182 -8.31 5.84 -5.54
N LEU A 183 -7.99 6.63 -6.56
CA LEU A 183 -8.59 6.51 -7.88
C LEU A 183 -8.28 5.15 -8.53
N GLN A 184 -7.02 4.72 -8.51
CA GLN A 184 -6.58 3.43 -9.06
C GLN A 184 -7.25 2.25 -8.37
N LEU A 185 -7.50 2.36 -7.05
CA LEU A 185 -8.25 1.37 -6.30
C LEU A 185 -9.73 1.36 -6.67
N LEU A 186 -10.29 2.50 -7.05
CA LEU A 186 -11.72 2.66 -7.40
C LEU A 186 -12.04 2.19 -8.82
N LEU A 187 -11.19 2.52 -9.80
CA LEU A 187 -11.45 2.28 -11.23
C LEU A 187 -11.88 0.85 -11.59
N PRO A 188 -11.33 -0.21 -10.98
CA PRO A 188 -11.80 -1.58 -11.27
C PRO A 188 -13.27 -1.83 -10.96
N PHE A 189 -13.85 -1.08 -10.02
CA PHE A 189 -15.18 -1.34 -9.47
C PHE A 189 -16.27 -0.42 -10.00
N VAL A 190 -15.90 0.72 -10.59
CA VAL A 190 -16.84 1.75 -11.05
C VAL A 190 -16.69 1.91 -12.57
N ALA A 191 -17.73 1.50 -13.30
CA ALA A 191 -17.78 1.59 -14.76
C ALA A 191 -18.16 3.00 -15.24
N GLU A 192 -18.76 3.80 -14.38
CA GLU A 192 -19.37 5.09 -14.67
C GLU A 192 -18.37 6.25 -14.67
N VAL A 193 -17.09 5.97 -14.54
CA VAL A 193 -16.02 6.96 -14.74
C VAL A 193 -15.78 7.15 -16.22
N ARG A 194 -16.07 8.36 -16.73
CA ARG A 194 -15.88 8.73 -18.13
C ARG A 194 -14.44 9.15 -18.41
N ASP A 195 -13.90 10.01 -17.55
CA ASP A 195 -12.57 10.58 -17.72
C ASP A 195 -11.96 10.98 -16.38
N THR A 196 -10.65 11.13 -16.36
CA THR A 196 -9.90 11.59 -15.20
C THR A 196 -8.83 12.60 -15.61
N ALA A 197 -8.66 13.65 -14.83
CA ALA A 197 -7.68 14.69 -15.12
C ALA A 197 -6.89 15.08 -13.86
N PRO A 198 -5.55 15.20 -13.92
CA PRO A 198 -4.77 15.66 -12.78
C PRO A 198 -5.14 17.11 -12.44
N THR A 199 -5.26 17.39 -11.15
CA THR A 199 -5.46 18.74 -10.62
C THR A 199 -4.10 19.39 -10.28
N ARG A 200 -4.13 20.62 -9.74
CA ARG A 200 -2.93 21.28 -9.21
C ARG A 200 -2.65 20.91 -7.75
N HIS A 201 -3.43 20.01 -7.16
CA HIS A 201 -3.35 19.65 -5.75
C HIS A 201 -2.70 18.29 -5.58
N GLU A 202 -2.06 18.10 -4.43
CA GLU A 202 -1.44 16.85 -4.02
C GLU A 202 -1.93 16.45 -2.64
N ALA A 203 -2.08 15.16 -2.41
CA ALA A 203 -2.33 14.58 -1.10
C ALA A 203 -1.00 14.21 -0.46
N SER A 204 -0.78 14.63 0.78
CA SER A 204 0.41 14.34 1.58
C SER A 204 0.04 13.37 2.70
N TYR A 205 0.84 12.32 2.89
CA TYR A 205 0.57 11.26 3.86
C TYR A 205 1.57 11.30 5.00
N ARG A 206 1.05 11.35 6.25
CA ARG A 206 1.85 11.38 7.49
C ARG A 206 1.16 10.57 8.57
N PHE A 207 1.95 10.02 9.48
CA PHE A 207 1.42 9.57 10.76
C PHE A 207 1.41 10.74 11.75
N VAL A 208 0.46 10.69 12.66
CA VAL A 208 0.42 11.55 13.83
C VAL A 208 0.35 10.69 15.08
N TRP A 209 0.89 11.17 16.20
CA TRP A 209 0.83 10.42 17.45
C TRP A 209 0.84 11.36 18.66
N ARG A 210 0.35 10.83 19.77
CA ARG A 210 0.34 11.54 21.05
C ARG A 210 1.72 11.55 21.69
N THR A 211 2.17 12.73 22.12
CA THR A 211 3.46 12.91 22.81
C THR A 211 3.38 12.67 24.32
N ASP A 212 2.17 12.67 24.89
CA ASP A 212 1.93 12.43 26.32
C ASP A 212 1.75 10.94 26.65
N VAL A 213 1.76 10.05 25.67
CA VAL A 213 1.79 8.60 25.87
C VAL A 213 3.22 8.16 26.19
N PRO A 214 3.44 7.45 27.32
CA PRO A 214 4.79 7.07 27.74
C PRO A 214 5.58 6.36 26.65
N ARG A 215 6.79 6.84 26.38
CA ARG A 215 7.76 6.33 25.40
C ARG A 215 7.30 6.30 23.93
N LEU A 216 6.03 6.58 23.62
CA LEU A 216 5.52 6.50 22.24
C LEU A 216 6.24 7.49 21.33
N ASP A 217 6.39 8.76 21.74
CA ASP A 217 7.06 9.78 20.91
C ASP A 217 8.50 9.38 20.57
N LYS A 218 9.26 8.91 21.58
CA LYS A 218 10.64 8.45 21.34
C LYS A 218 10.68 7.22 20.42
N ALA A 219 9.77 6.26 20.60
CA ALA A 219 9.70 5.04 19.80
C ALA A 219 9.34 5.37 18.33
N MET A 220 8.32 6.21 18.12
CA MET A 220 7.90 6.61 16.76
C MET A 220 8.98 7.39 16.02
N ARG A 221 9.67 8.33 16.68
CA ARG A 221 10.78 9.05 16.06
C ARG A 221 11.95 8.13 15.72
N GLY A 222 12.31 7.21 16.62
CA GLY A 222 13.35 6.21 16.39
C GLY A 222 13.01 5.29 15.22
N PHE A 223 11.79 4.78 15.19
CA PHE A 223 11.27 3.95 14.12
C PHE A 223 11.36 4.65 12.75
N TRP A 224 10.89 5.90 12.64
CA TRP A 224 10.97 6.66 11.40
C TRP A 224 12.40 6.91 10.95
N THR A 225 13.31 7.22 11.89
CA THR A 225 14.74 7.38 11.57
C THR A 225 15.31 6.09 10.98
N GLN A 226 14.98 4.95 11.57
CA GLN A 226 15.43 3.64 11.08
C GLN A 226 14.85 3.30 9.70
N VAL A 227 13.54 3.42 9.53
CA VAL A 227 12.83 3.12 8.27
C VAL A 227 13.31 3.98 7.10
N GLN A 228 13.68 5.24 7.36
CA GLN A 228 14.26 6.11 6.34
C GLN A 228 15.72 5.75 6.01
N ALA A 229 16.47 5.23 6.97
CA ALA A 229 17.89 4.91 6.80
C ALA A 229 18.13 3.51 6.20
N ASP A 230 17.27 2.53 6.48
CA ASP A 230 17.48 1.13 6.10
C ASP A 230 16.96 0.75 4.71
N GLY A 231 16.42 1.71 3.95
CA GLY A 231 15.91 1.49 2.59
C GLY A 231 14.61 0.66 2.53
N SER A 232 14.01 0.30 3.66
CA SER A 232 12.81 -0.53 3.70
C SER A 232 11.55 0.19 3.20
N LEU A 233 11.52 1.52 3.28
CA LEU A 233 10.36 2.31 2.86
C LEU A 233 10.10 2.24 1.35
N PRO A 234 11.09 2.47 0.46
CA PRO A 234 10.93 2.29 -0.98
C PRO A 234 10.55 0.85 -1.37
N ASP A 235 11.14 -0.14 -0.71
CA ASP A 235 10.87 -1.55 -0.98
C ASP A 235 9.44 -1.94 -0.58
N LEU A 236 8.98 -1.51 0.61
CA LEU A 236 7.61 -1.71 1.03
C LEU A 236 6.61 -1.00 0.11
N ARG A 237 6.92 0.23 -0.30
CA ARG A 237 6.10 0.98 -1.25
C ARG A 237 5.97 0.24 -2.58
N GLU A 238 7.08 -0.25 -3.11
CA GLU A 238 7.08 -1.04 -4.35
C GLU A 238 6.19 -2.29 -4.23
N ARG A 239 6.31 -3.02 -3.12
CA ARG A 239 5.52 -4.23 -2.88
C ARG A 239 4.02 -3.95 -2.77
N THR A 240 3.63 -2.84 -2.19
CA THR A 240 2.22 -2.54 -1.89
C THR A 240 1.54 -1.66 -2.92
N LEU A 241 2.27 -0.72 -3.53
CA LEU A 241 1.72 0.32 -4.40
C LEU A 241 2.42 0.43 -5.76
N GLY A 242 3.63 -0.13 -5.92
CA GLY A 242 4.47 0.09 -7.07
C GLY A 242 3.95 -0.49 -8.39
N PHE A 243 2.93 -1.33 -8.32
CA PHE A 243 2.30 -1.95 -9.50
C PHE A 243 1.05 -1.20 -9.99
N PHE A 244 0.59 -0.18 -9.27
CA PHE A 244 -0.51 0.63 -9.77
C PHE A 244 -0.05 1.48 -10.95
N PRO A 245 -0.84 1.55 -12.03
CA PRO A 245 -0.49 2.36 -13.19
C PRO A 245 -0.35 3.83 -12.80
N THR A 246 0.63 4.52 -13.36
CA THR A 246 0.82 5.96 -13.13
C THR A 246 -0.23 6.82 -13.85
N ASP A 247 -0.86 6.24 -14.87
CA ASP A 247 -1.94 6.86 -15.63
C ASP A 247 -3.16 5.94 -15.58
N PRO A 248 -4.25 6.39 -14.95
CA PRO A 248 -5.47 5.59 -14.83
C PRO A 248 -6.14 5.41 -16.18
N ASP A 249 -6.44 4.17 -16.57
CA ASP A 249 -7.14 3.84 -17.82
C ASP A 249 -8.50 3.16 -17.53
N PRO A 250 -9.60 3.93 -17.55
CA PRO A 250 -10.94 3.37 -17.38
C PRO A 250 -11.30 2.35 -18.47
N PHE A 251 -10.81 2.53 -19.69
CA PHE A 251 -11.08 1.62 -20.80
C PHE A 251 -10.45 0.23 -20.59
N GLU A 252 -9.24 0.15 -20.05
CA GLU A 252 -8.59 -1.12 -19.73
C GLU A 252 -9.40 -1.89 -18.67
N MET A 253 -9.94 -1.19 -17.68
CA MET A 253 -10.78 -1.81 -16.65
C MET A 253 -12.13 -2.29 -17.21
N GLU A 254 -12.74 -1.54 -18.10
CA GLU A 254 -13.96 -1.97 -18.79
C GLU A 254 -13.71 -3.21 -19.65
N LEU A 255 -12.58 -3.25 -20.35
CA LEU A 255 -12.16 -4.40 -21.15
C LEU A 255 -11.93 -5.63 -20.25
N LEU A 256 -11.29 -5.45 -19.08
CA LEU A 256 -11.13 -6.52 -18.09
C LEU A 256 -12.49 -7.07 -17.65
N ARG A 257 -13.43 -6.20 -17.25
CA ARG A 257 -14.78 -6.62 -16.82
C ARG A 257 -15.50 -7.43 -17.89
N LYS A 258 -15.52 -6.95 -19.13
CA LYS A 258 -16.13 -7.65 -20.27
C LYS A 258 -15.48 -9.00 -20.55
N THR A 259 -14.15 -9.05 -20.51
CA THR A 259 -13.40 -10.30 -20.73
C THR A 259 -13.72 -11.34 -19.64
N LEU A 260 -13.76 -10.91 -18.38
CA LEU A 260 -14.09 -11.81 -17.28
C LEU A 260 -15.54 -12.33 -17.38
N ALA A 261 -16.51 -11.45 -17.63
CA ALA A 261 -17.90 -11.85 -17.77
C ALA A 261 -18.09 -12.86 -18.90
N LEU A 262 -17.40 -12.69 -20.03
CA LEU A 262 -17.53 -13.55 -21.19
C LEU A 262 -16.80 -14.89 -21.06
N HIS A 263 -15.58 -14.90 -20.55
CA HIS A 263 -14.68 -16.06 -20.65
C HIS A 263 -14.45 -16.80 -19.33
N LEU A 264 -14.45 -16.08 -18.19
CA LEU A 264 -14.16 -16.72 -16.89
C LEU A 264 -15.08 -17.89 -16.53
N PRO A 265 -16.41 -17.85 -16.81
CA PRO A 265 -17.30 -18.98 -16.50
C PRO A 265 -16.86 -20.32 -17.09
N ALA A 266 -16.34 -20.30 -18.32
CA ALA A 266 -15.87 -21.51 -19.00
C ALA A 266 -14.59 -22.09 -18.40
N HIS A 267 -13.73 -21.25 -17.82
CA HIS A 267 -12.40 -21.65 -17.33
C HIS A 267 -12.28 -21.71 -15.80
N GLN A 268 -13.25 -21.19 -15.05
CA GLN A 268 -13.21 -21.06 -13.60
C GLN A 268 -12.79 -22.34 -12.89
N ARG A 269 -13.47 -23.47 -13.17
CA ARG A 269 -13.18 -24.75 -12.50
C ARG A 269 -11.78 -25.28 -12.78
N VAL A 270 -11.26 -25.00 -13.98
CA VAL A 270 -9.89 -25.39 -14.37
C VAL A 270 -8.88 -24.54 -13.62
N ILE A 271 -9.08 -23.22 -13.58
CA ILE A 271 -8.23 -22.27 -12.86
C ILE A 271 -8.18 -22.61 -11.37
N GLU A 272 -9.32 -22.82 -10.72
CA GLU A 272 -9.39 -23.18 -9.30
C GLU A 272 -8.67 -24.50 -8.99
N ARG A 273 -8.79 -25.51 -9.85
CA ARG A 273 -8.10 -26.78 -9.70
C ARG A 273 -6.59 -26.64 -9.85
N ALA A 274 -6.14 -25.90 -10.87
CA ALA A 274 -4.72 -25.64 -11.12
C ALA A 274 -4.12 -24.81 -9.98
N ALA A 275 -4.80 -23.75 -9.55
CA ALA A 275 -4.38 -22.89 -8.44
C ALA A 275 -4.21 -23.70 -7.13
N ARG A 276 -5.20 -24.52 -6.76
CA ARG A 276 -5.08 -25.41 -5.59
C ARG A 276 -3.91 -26.40 -5.73
N LYS A 277 -3.79 -27.07 -6.88
CA LYS A 277 -2.74 -28.06 -7.11
C LYS A 277 -1.34 -27.48 -6.96
N TRP A 278 -1.13 -26.26 -7.48
CA TRP A 278 0.17 -25.60 -7.53
C TRP A 278 0.34 -24.52 -6.47
N ARG A 279 -0.59 -24.42 -5.49
CA ARG A 279 -0.54 -23.46 -4.39
C ARG A 279 -0.34 -22.02 -4.88
N LEU A 280 -1.12 -21.63 -5.87
CA LEU A 280 -1.18 -20.27 -6.40
C LEU A 280 -2.49 -19.60 -5.97
N ASP A 281 -2.49 -18.27 -5.92
CA ASP A 281 -3.72 -17.51 -5.82
C ASP A 281 -4.51 -17.63 -7.14
N PRO A 282 -5.79 -18.06 -7.11
CA PRO A 282 -6.60 -18.17 -8.32
C PRO A 282 -6.82 -16.84 -9.02
N PHE A 283 -6.84 -15.71 -8.30
CA PHE A 283 -6.94 -14.39 -8.89
C PHE A 283 -5.66 -14.02 -9.64
N LEU A 284 -4.48 -14.34 -9.08
CA LEU A 284 -3.20 -14.17 -9.75
C LEU A 284 -3.12 -15.01 -11.04
N LEU A 285 -3.51 -16.29 -10.97
CA LEU A 285 -3.50 -17.16 -12.16
C LEU A 285 -4.46 -16.66 -13.23
N THR A 286 -5.64 -16.17 -12.84
CA THR A 286 -6.61 -15.55 -13.76
C THR A 286 -6.02 -14.29 -14.41
N ALA A 287 -5.32 -13.46 -13.66
CA ALA A 287 -4.65 -12.27 -14.17
C ALA A 287 -3.53 -12.60 -15.16
N VAL A 288 -2.75 -13.65 -14.91
CA VAL A 288 -1.73 -14.14 -15.87
C VAL A 288 -2.39 -14.54 -17.18
N ILE A 289 -3.47 -15.35 -17.16
CA ILE A 289 -4.20 -15.74 -18.37
C ILE A 289 -4.74 -14.51 -19.11
N HIS A 290 -5.30 -13.54 -18.38
CA HIS A 290 -5.80 -12.30 -18.96
C HIS A 290 -4.68 -11.51 -19.63
N GLN A 291 -3.54 -11.35 -18.97
CA GLN A 291 -2.39 -10.60 -19.49
C GLN A 291 -1.77 -11.27 -20.71
N GLU A 292 -1.70 -12.60 -20.73
CA GLU A 292 -1.10 -13.36 -21.84
C GLU A 292 -1.98 -13.37 -23.11
N SER A 293 -3.29 -13.55 -22.98
CA SER A 293 -4.15 -13.81 -24.13
C SER A 293 -5.51 -13.15 -24.07
N ARG A 294 -5.89 -12.49 -22.98
CA ARG A 294 -7.28 -12.07 -22.70
C ARG A 294 -8.27 -13.25 -22.83
N PHE A 295 -7.86 -14.43 -22.39
CA PHE A 295 -8.61 -15.68 -22.54
C PHE A 295 -8.86 -16.12 -23.99
N ASN A 296 -8.11 -15.62 -24.97
CA ASN A 296 -8.24 -16.05 -26.35
C ASN A 296 -7.32 -17.26 -26.63
N PRO A 297 -7.88 -18.48 -26.86
CA PRO A 297 -7.06 -19.65 -27.16
C PRO A 297 -6.36 -19.55 -28.51
N GLY A 298 -6.85 -18.69 -29.41
CA GLY A 298 -6.24 -18.42 -30.72
C GLY A 298 -5.22 -17.28 -30.69
N ALA A 299 -4.87 -16.72 -29.52
CA ALA A 299 -3.90 -15.63 -29.46
C ALA A 299 -2.53 -16.05 -29.98
N VAL A 300 -1.91 -15.17 -30.78
CA VAL A 300 -0.57 -15.38 -31.36
C VAL A 300 0.28 -14.15 -31.03
N SER A 301 1.40 -14.35 -30.36
CA SER A 301 2.35 -13.27 -30.06
C SER A 301 3.12 -12.84 -31.31
N ALA A 302 3.81 -11.70 -31.23
CA ALA A 302 4.71 -11.23 -32.30
C ALA A 302 5.85 -12.23 -32.62
N THR A 303 6.20 -13.09 -31.67
CA THR A 303 7.20 -14.14 -31.83
C THR A 303 6.61 -15.50 -32.24
N GLY A 304 5.31 -15.56 -32.49
CA GLY A 304 4.60 -16.76 -32.97
C GLY A 304 4.17 -17.73 -31.87
N VAL A 305 4.31 -17.38 -30.60
CA VAL A 305 3.82 -18.19 -29.48
C VAL A 305 2.28 -18.16 -29.45
N ARG A 306 1.64 -19.32 -29.22
CA ARG A 306 0.18 -19.48 -29.30
C ARG A 306 -0.42 -19.95 -28.00
N GLY A 307 -1.72 -19.62 -27.83
CA GLY A 307 -2.60 -20.19 -26.79
C GLY A 307 -2.80 -19.32 -25.56
N LEU A 308 -3.57 -19.85 -24.62
CA LEU A 308 -4.06 -19.10 -23.46
C LEU A 308 -2.98 -18.59 -22.52
N MET A 309 -1.89 -19.34 -22.35
CA MET A 309 -0.82 -19.04 -21.41
C MET A 309 0.47 -18.59 -22.09
N GLN A 310 0.47 -18.46 -23.42
CA GLN A 310 1.61 -18.04 -24.25
C GLN A 310 2.93 -18.78 -23.88
N LEU A 311 2.85 -20.10 -23.63
CA LEU A 311 4.02 -20.92 -23.36
C LEU A 311 4.74 -21.24 -24.66
N THR A 312 6.09 -21.15 -24.65
CA THR A 312 6.90 -21.52 -25.83
C THR A 312 6.83 -23.01 -26.08
N GLY A 313 7.11 -23.44 -27.33
CA GLY A 313 7.17 -24.86 -27.68
C GLY A 313 8.12 -25.66 -26.77
N ALA A 314 9.29 -25.11 -26.49
CA ALA A 314 10.27 -25.74 -25.56
C ALA A 314 9.71 -25.89 -24.15
N THR A 315 9.00 -24.88 -23.65
CA THR A 315 8.34 -24.95 -22.32
C THR A 315 7.20 -25.97 -22.32
N LEU A 316 6.42 -26.07 -23.38
CA LEU A 316 5.36 -27.09 -23.52
C LEU A 316 5.95 -28.51 -23.51
N GLU A 317 7.06 -28.73 -24.21
CA GLU A 317 7.79 -30.01 -24.22
C GLU A 317 8.34 -30.36 -22.83
N GLU A 318 9.02 -29.41 -22.16
CA GLU A 318 9.55 -29.57 -20.81
C GLU A 318 8.44 -29.95 -19.79
N LEU A 319 7.27 -29.34 -19.95
CA LEU A 319 6.10 -29.59 -19.09
C LEU A 319 5.29 -30.83 -19.50
N ASP A 320 5.70 -31.54 -20.54
CA ASP A 320 5.02 -32.74 -21.10
C ASP A 320 3.55 -32.46 -21.51
N VAL A 321 3.27 -31.27 -22.11
CA VAL A 321 1.94 -30.91 -22.62
C VAL A 321 1.67 -31.70 -23.89
N LYS A 322 0.58 -32.47 -23.90
CA LYS A 322 0.22 -33.34 -25.02
C LYS A 322 -0.69 -32.62 -26.03
N ASN A 323 -1.60 -31.79 -25.53
CA ASN A 323 -2.52 -31.04 -26.36
C ASN A 323 -2.46 -29.54 -26.00
N PRO A 324 -1.67 -28.73 -26.74
CA PRO A 324 -1.59 -27.30 -26.51
C PRO A 324 -2.90 -26.53 -26.78
N ASP A 325 -3.85 -27.15 -27.45
CA ASP A 325 -5.17 -26.57 -27.71
C ASP A 325 -6.21 -26.86 -26.61
N ASP A 326 -5.88 -27.77 -25.64
CA ASP A 326 -6.75 -28.02 -24.49
C ASP A 326 -6.51 -26.96 -23.40
N PRO A 327 -7.50 -26.09 -23.11
CA PRO A 327 -7.38 -25.08 -22.08
C PRO A 327 -7.04 -25.66 -20.70
N ALA A 328 -7.54 -26.85 -20.38
CA ALA A 328 -7.29 -27.45 -19.07
C ALA A 328 -5.84 -27.90 -18.92
N GLU A 329 -5.27 -28.45 -19.96
CA GLU A 329 -3.88 -28.90 -19.96
C GLU A 329 -2.92 -27.70 -19.92
N VAL A 330 -3.16 -26.69 -20.74
CA VAL A 330 -2.30 -25.49 -20.85
C VAL A 330 -2.35 -24.62 -19.58
N ILE A 331 -3.54 -24.42 -18.99
CA ILE A 331 -3.67 -23.66 -17.72
C ILE A 331 -2.95 -24.41 -16.59
N ASN A 332 -3.09 -25.73 -16.51
CA ASN A 332 -2.37 -26.53 -15.52
C ASN A 332 -0.86 -26.49 -15.74
N ALA A 333 -0.38 -26.51 -16.98
CA ALA A 333 1.02 -26.42 -17.33
C ALA A 333 1.61 -25.05 -16.96
N GLY A 334 0.93 -23.94 -17.30
CA GLY A 334 1.36 -22.59 -16.96
C GLY A 334 1.40 -22.37 -15.43
N ALA A 335 0.40 -22.86 -14.70
CA ALA A 335 0.39 -22.83 -13.25
C ALA A 335 1.56 -23.65 -12.64
N ARG A 336 1.86 -24.83 -13.20
CA ARG A 336 3.04 -25.63 -12.82
C ARG A 336 4.32 -24.87 -13.05
N TYR A 337 4.47 -24.27 -14.22
CA TYR A 337 5.68 -23.52 -14.59
C TYR A 337 5.92 -22.32 -13.66
N LEU A 338 4.88 -21.53 -13.40
CA LEU A 338 4.97 -20.41 -12.47
C LEU A 338 5.36 -20.88 -11.04
N ASN A 339 4.78 -22.00 -10.57
CA ASN A 339 5.16 -22.55 -9.27
C ASN A 339 6.59 -23.10 -9.23
N MET A 340 7.08 -23.70 -10.33
CA MET A 340 8.48 -24.15 -10.44
C MET A 340 9.43 -22.96 -10.35
N LEU A 341 9.20 -21.89 -11.12
CA LEU A 341 9.99 -20.65 -11.06
C LEU A 341 9.99 -20.04 -9.66
N ARG A 342 8.82 -19.95 -9.01
CA ARG A 342 8.72 -19.47 -7.62
C ARG A 342 9.54 -20.35 -6.65
N GLY A 343 9.49 -21.66 -6.81
CA GLY A 343 10.24 -22.61 -5.99
C GLY A 343 11.75 -22.38 -6.11
N GLN A 344 12.24 -22.19 -7.33
CA GLN A 344 13.66 -21.93 -7.57
C GLN A 344 14.17 -20.66 -6.88
N PHE A 345 13.40 -19.55 -6.93
CA PHE A 345 13.76 -18.33 -6.19
C PHE A 345 13.64 -18.51 -4.67
N ALA A 346 12.65 -19.26 -4.19
CA ALA A 346 12.54 -19.59 -2.77
C ALA A 346 13.72 -20.44 -2.26
N GLU A 347 14.21 -21.40 -3.04
CA GLU A 347 15.41 -22.19 -2.75
C GLU A 347 16.69 -21.34 -2.71
N MET A 348 16.73 -20.23 -3.45
CA MET A 348 17.80 -19.23 -3.37
C MET A 348 17.73 -18.39 -2.10
N GLY A 349 16.67 -18.50 -1.29
CA GLY A 349 16.48 -17.77 -0.04
C GLY A 349 15.58 -16.54 -0.14
N TYR A 350 14.91 -16.29 -1.27
CA TYR A 350 13.95 -15.20 -1.39
C TYR A 350 12.69 -15.47 -0.56
N GLY A 351 12.18 -14.43 0.09
CA GLY A 351 10.87 -14.48 0.76
C GLY A 351 9.73 -14.72 -0.24
N ALA A 352 8.58 -15.15 0.25
CA ALA A 352 7.44 -15.59 -0.57
C ALA A 352 7.01 -14.53 -1.61
N ASP A 353 6.98 -13.26 -1.22
CA ASP A 353 6.55 -12.15 -2.08
C ASP A 353 7.57 -11.91 -3.21
N ASP A 354 8.85 -11.73 -2.87
CA ASP A 354 9.89 -11.50 -3.88
C ASP A 354 10.05 -12.71 -4.80
N ALA A 355 9.98 -13.94 -4.27
CA ALA A 355 10.04 -15.15 -5.07
C ALA A 355 8.90 -15.21 -6.12
N MET A 356 7.70 -14.73 -5.78
CA MET A 356 6.59 -14.67 -6.72
C MET A 356 6.79 -13.57 -7.77
N LEU A 357 7.25 -12.38 -7.40
CA LEU A 357 7.48 -11.28 -8.34
C LEU A 357 8.60 -11.62 -9.33
N LEU A 358 9.69 -12.23 -8.84
CA LEU A 358 10.77 -12.75 -9.69
C LEU A 358 10.28 -13.87 -10.62
N ALA A 359 9.40 -14.75 -10.13
CA ALA A 359 8.81 -15.81 -10.95
C ALA A 359 7.91 -15.26 -12.06
N LEU A 360 7.13 -14.23 -11.80
CA LEU A 360 6.32 -13.55 -12.82
C LEU A 360 7.21 -12.90 -13.89
N ALA A 361 8.28 -12.21 -13.49
CA ALA A 361 9.23 -11.66 -14.43
C ALA A 361 9.91 -12.77 -15.27
N ALA A 362 10.32 -13.86 -14.62
CA ALA A 362 10.93 -15.01 -15.28
C ALA A 362 9.96 -15.77 -16.22
N PHE A 363 8.67 -15.80 -15.88
CA PHE A 363 7.62 -16.34 -16.73
C PHE A 363 7.54 -15.61 -18.07
N ASN A 364 7.67 -14.28 -18.03
CA ASN A 364 7.58 -13.42 -19.23
C ASN A 364 8.90 -13.40 -20.03
N VAL A 365 10.04 -13.12 -19.38
CA VAL A 365 11.30 -12.83 -20.10
C VAL A 365 12.30 -14.00 -20.05
N GLY A 366 11.98 -15.03 -19.28
CA GLY A 366 12.85 -16.17 -19.02
C GLY A 366 13.73 -16.01 -17.77
N GLN A 367 13.92 -17.11 -17.06
CA GLN A 367 14.67 -17.16 -15.80
C GLN A 367 16.11 -16.62 -15.94
N GLY A 368 16.79 -16.94 -17.05
CA GLY A 368 18.17 -16.52 -17.27
C GLY A 368 18.36 -15.01 -17.21
N HIS A 369 17.47 -14.23 -17.83
CA HIS A 369 17.57 -12.77 -17.82
C HIS A 369 17.26 -12.17 -16.43
N VAL A 370 16.35 -12.80 -15.66
CA VAL A 370 16.12 -12.40 -14.25
C VAL A 370 17.36 -12.67 -13.40
N MET A 371 18.05 -13.80 -13.63
CA MET A 371 19.32 -14.10 -12.97
C MET A 371 20.43 -13.10 -13.35
N ASP A 372 20.53 -12.70 -14.62
CA ASP A 372 21.43 -11.65 -15.05
C ASP A 372 21.17 -10.32 -14.30
N ALA A 373 19.91 -9.94 -14.15
CA ALA A 373 19.54 -8.73 -13.40
C ALA A 373 19.91 -8.86 -11.90
N ILE A 374 19.65 -10.01 -11.27
CA ILE A 374 20.05 -10.30 -9.88
C ILE A 374 21.58 -10.16 -9.72
N ASP A 375 22.35 -10.73 -10.63
CA ASP A 375 23.81 -10.71 -10.56
C ASP A 375 24.36 -9.28 -10.76
N LEU A 376 23.77 -8.48 -11.64
CA LEU A 376 24.11 -7.05 -11.81
C LEU A 376 23.83 -6.23 -10.55
N VAL A 377 22.69 -6.44 -9.89
CA VAL A 377 22.40 -5.78 -8.61
C VAL A 377 23.45 -6.15 -7.56
N ARG A 378 23.78 -7.45 -7.45
CA ARG A 378 24.79 -7.94 -6.49
C ARG A 378 26.18 -7.34 -6.73
N GLN A 379 26.57 -7.13 -7.98
CA GLN A 379 27.84 -6.50 -8.34
C GLN A 379 27.89 -5.02 -7.96
N GLY A 380 26.73 -4.33 -7.97
CA GLY A 380 26.58 -2.92 -7.60
C GLY A 380 26.43 -2.66 -6.10
N THR A 381 26.15 -3.69 -5.28
CA THR A 381 25.95 -3.56 -3.83
C THR A 381 27.22 -3.90 -3.06
N GLN A 382 27.57 -3.10 -2.04
CA GLN A 382 28.73 -3.35 -1.17
C GLN A 382 28.47 -4.42 -0.11
N GLU A 383 27.24 -4.87 0.06
CA GLU A 383 26.87 -5.90 1.04
C GLU A 383 27.03 -7.29 0.46
N ALA A 384 28.16 -7.92 0.76
CA ALA A 384 28.45 -9.28 0.34
C ALA A 384 27.44 -10.26 0.97
N GLY A 385 26.64 -10.93 0.13
CA GLY A 385 25.74 -12.01 0.54
C GLY A 385 24.28 -11.63 0.71
N ALA A 386 23.91 -10.34 0.67
CA ALA A 386 22.51 -9.94 0.68
C ALA A 386 21.82 -10.27 -0.65
N LEU A 387 20.60 -10.82 -0.58
CA LEU A 387 19.77 -11.01 -1.77
C LEU A 387 19.19 -9.69 -2.22
N PRO A 388 19.28 -9.33 -3.52
CA PRO A 388 18.59 -8.17 -4.05
C PRO A 388 17.08 -8.27 -3.85
N THR A 389 16.43 -7.18 -3.43
CA THR A 389 14.97 -7.15 -3.38
C THR A 389 14.38 -7.07 -4.79
N TRP A 390 13.09 -7.34 -4.92
CA TRP A 390 12.37 -7.13 -6.18
C TRP A 390 12.58 -5.70 -6.73
N LEU A 391 12.57 -4.68 -5.87
CA LEU A 391 12.79 -3.29 -6.30
C LEU A 391 14.14 -3.13 -7.03
N GLY A 392 15.20 -3.70 -6.52
CA GLY A 392 16.51 -3.65 -7.18
C GLY A 392 16.52 -4.37 -8.54
N VAL A 393 15.92 -5.55 -8.61
CA VAL A 393 15.79 -6.33 -9.85
C VAL A 393 14.91 -5.61 -10.87
N ARG A 394 13.76 -5.07 -10.43
CA ARG A 394 12.84 -4.26 -11.24
C ARG A 394 13.54 -3.08 -11.91
N GLN A 395 14.38 -2.37 -11.17
CA GLN A 395 15.14 -1.23 -11.71
C GLN A 395 16.23 -1.64 -12.69
N THR A 396 16.77 -2.84 -12.56
CA THR A 396 17.88 -3.35 -13.35
C THR A 396 17.43 -4.07 -14.64
N LEU A 397 16.27 -4.75 -14.61
CA LEU A 397 15.75 -5.47 -15.78
C LEU A 397 15.71 -4.63 -17.07
N PRO A 398 15.19 -3.37 -17.06
CA PRO A 398 15.17 -2.53 -18.27
C PRO A 398 16.56 -2.23 -18.82
N MET A 399 17.60 -2.21 -17.99
CA MET A 399 18.99 -1.95 -18.42
C MET A 399 19.54 -3.07 -19.32
N LEU A 400 18.98 -4.29 -19.25
CA LEU A 400 19.38 -5.41 -20.11
C LEU A 400 19.02 -5.19 -21.59
N ALA A 401 18.24 -4.16 -21.92
CA ALA A 401 18.03 -3.72 -23.30
C ALA A 401 19.21 -2.90 -23.87
N GLU A 402 20.14 -2.46 -23.00
CA GLU A 402 21.33 -1.72 -23.42
C GLU A 402 22.45 -2.69 -23.79
N ALA A 403 22.99 -2.60 -25.01
CA ALA A 403 24.03 -3.51 -25.48
C ALA A 403 25.27 -3.57 -24.56
N LYS A 404 25.67 -2.43 -23.98
CA LYS A 404 26.81 -2.36 -23.06
C LYS A 404 26.61 -3.16 -21.77
N VAL A 405 25.38 -3.16 -21.26
CA VAL A 405 25.01 -3.90 -20.05
C VAL A 405 24.86 -5.38 -20.40
N ALA A 406 24.13 -5.69 -21.45
CA ALA A 406 23.90 -7.06 -21.91
C ALA A 406 25.18 -7.84 -22.23
N MET A 407 26.21 -7.18 -22.76
CA MET A 407 27.53 -7.83 -22.98
C MET A 407 28.26 -8.24 -21.71
N GLN A 408 27.83 -7.78 -20.54
CA GLN A 408 28.41 -8.12 -19.24
C GLN A 408 27.62 -9.26 -18.56
N THR A 409 26.56 -9.74 -19.20
CA THR A 409 25.66 -10.76 -18.64
C THR A 409 25.77 -12.07 -19.41
N ARG A 410 25.29 -13.14 -18.79
CA ARG A 410 25.37 -14.49 -19.37
C ARG A 410 24.37 -14.71 -20.50
N TYR A 411 23.17 -14.16 -20.37
CA TYR A 411 22.09 -14.41 -21.32
C TYR A 411 21.88 -13.27 -22.32
N GLY A 412 22.53 -12.12 -22.09
CA GLY A 412 22.61 -11.04 -23.06
C GLY A 412 21.36 -10.14 -23.10
N LEU A 413 21.06 -9.63 -24.30
CA LEU A 413 19.97 -8.67 -24.53
C LEU A 413 18.60 -9.24 -24.18
N CYS A 414 17.80 -8.47 -23.43
CA CYS A 414 16.39 -8.79 -23.22
C CYS A 414 15.52 -7.54 -23.13
N ARG A 415 14.20 -7.74 -23.27
CA ARG A 415 13.19 -6.70 -23.12
C ARG A 415 12.74 -6.56 -21.67
N GLY A 416 13.67 -6.26 -20.78
CA GLY A 416 13.41 -6.24 -19.33
C GLY A 416 12.32 -5.28 -18.89
N ALA A 417 12.09 -4.18 -19.65
CA ALA A 417 10.97 -3.26 -19.39
C ALA A 417 9.61 -3.95 -19.62
N GLU A 418 9.48 -4.82 -20.63
CA GLU A 418 8.25 -5.60 -20.85
C GLU A 418 7.97 -6.56 -19.69
N ALA A 419 9.02 -7.14 -19.12
CA ALA A 419 8.87 -8.01 -17.94
C ALA A 419 8.39 -7.25 -16.71
N VAL A 420 8.87 -6.04 -16.49
CA VAL A 420 8.41 -5.17 -15.39
C VAL A 420 6.94 -4.80 -15.61
N ASP A 421 6.57 -4.34 -16.81
CA ASP A 421 5.17 -4.01 -17.17
C ASP A 421 4.25 -5.23 -17.00
N PHE A 422 4.71 -6.42 -17.38
CA PHE A 422 3.98 -7.66 -17.19
C PHE A 422 3.70 -7.93 -15.70
N VAL A 423 4.70 -7.83 -14.85
CA VAL A 423 4.54 -8.04 -13.40
C VAL A 423 3.55 -7.05 -12.81
N ASP A 424 3.67 -5.78 -13.17
CA ASP A 424 2.77 -4.73 -12.67
C ASP A 424 1.32 -4.97 -13.13
N LYS A 425 1.10 -5.25 -14.39
CA LYS A 425 -0.23 -5.53 -14.94
C LYS A 425 -0.85 -6.77 -14.33
N VAL A 426 -0.09 -7.85 -14.18
CA VAL A 426 -0.60 -9.07 -13.52
C VAL A 426 -1.01 -8.78 -12.08
N ARG A 427 -0.23 -8.02 -11.32
CA ARG A 427 -0.56 -7.64 -9.95
C ARG A 427 -1.80 -6.76 -9.90
N TYR A 428 -1.89 -5.77 -10.77
CA TYR A 428 -3.03 -4.85 -10.84
C TYR A 428 -4.32 -5.58 -11.25
N PHE A 429 -4.25 -6.44 -12.26
CA PHE A 429 -5.39 -7.27 -12.66
C PHE A 429 -5.80 -8.26 -11.57
N ALA A 430 -4.84 -8.89 -10.88
CA ALA A 430 -5.18 -9.79 -9.77
C ALA A 430 -5.94 -9.06 -8.66
N PHE A 431 -5.49 -7.85 -8.32
CA PHE A 431 -6.19 -6.95 -7.39
C PHE A 431 -7.60 -6.62 -7.88
N ALA A 432 -7.74 -6.17 -9.14
CA ALA A 432 -9.01 -5.80 -9.74
C ALA A 432 -9.98 -6.99 -9.80
N ILE A 433 -9.52 -8.17 -10.26
CA ILE A 433 -10.33 -9.39 -10.35
C ILE A 433 -10.82 -9.82 -8.97
N LYS A 434 -9.93 -9.84 -7.98
CA LYS A 434 -10.27 -10.19 -6.61
C LYS A 434 -11.38 -9.28 -6.07
N GLY A 435 -11.25 -7.98 -6.25
CA GLY A 435 -12.23 -7.01 -5.81
C GLY A 435 -13.58 -7.16 -6.54
N LEU A 436 -13.57 -7.32 -7.87
CA LEU A 436 -14.78 -7.53 -8.67
C LEU A 436 -15.55 -8.79 -8.23
N VAL A 437 -14.82 -9.88 -7.95
CA VAL A 437 -15.44 -11.15 -7.50
C VAL A 437 -15.98 -11.03 -6.07
N LEU A 438 -15.27 -10.35 -5.17
CA LEU A 438 -15.70 -10.20 -3.77
C LEU A 438 -16.79 -9.14 -3.59
N ALA A 439 -16.83 -8.11 -4.45
CA ALA A 439 -17.86 -7.07 -4.42
C ALA A 439 -19.14 -7.42 -5.17
N ALA A 440 -19.16 -8.50 -5.96
CA ALA A 440 -20.34 -8.90 -6.72
C ALA A 440 -21.52 -9.18 -5.77
N PRO A 441 -22.69 -8.53 -5.95
CA PRO A 441 -23.89 -8.84 -5.20
C PRO A 441 -24.24 -10.33 -5.38
N LYS A 442 -24.74 -10.98 -4.32
CA LYS A 442 -25.25 -12.36 -4.40
C LYS A 442 -26.36 -12.44 -5.44
N GLY A 443 -26.07 -13.01 -6.60
CA GLY A 443 -27.00 -13.13 -7.71
C GLY A 443 -26.57 -12.42 -9.00
N ASN A 444 -25.46 -11.67 -9.01
CA ASN A 444 -24.93 -11.04 -10.21
C ASN A 444 -23.75 -11.85 -10.76
N GLU A 445 -23.70 -11.99 -12.06
CA GLU A 445 -23.15 -13.01 -12.94
C GLU A 445 -21.62 -13.19 -13.01
N LEU A 446 -20.83 -12.61 -12.12
CA LEU A 446 -19.40 -12.94 -12.06
C LEU A 446 -19.23 -14.24 -11.23
N PRO A 447 -18.66 -15.30 -11.82
CA PRO A 447 -18.46 -16.56 -11.10
C PRO A 447 -17.54 -16.34 -9.90
N SER A 448 -18.01 -16.76 -8.72
CA SER A 448 -17.24 -16.68 -7.49
C SER A 448 -16.00 -17.58 -7.57
N LEU A 449 -14.85 -17.03 -7.88
CA LEU A 449 -13.58 -17.74 -7.70
C LEU A 449 -13.42 -18.03 -6.19
N ARG A 450 -13.45 -19.32 -5.84
CA ARG A 450 -13.29 -19.74 -4.45
C ARG A 450 -11.81 -19.79 -4.12
N LEU A 451 -11.38 -18.94 -3.19
CA LEU A 451 -10.11 -19.12 -2.51
C LEU A 451 -10.10 -20.53 -1.90
N ALA A 452 -9.02 -21.27 -2.07
CA ALA A 452 -8.83 -22.50 -1.32
C ALA A 452 -8.87 -22.10 0.17
N ALA A 453 -9.82 -22.66 0.92
CA ALA A 453 -9.75 -22.60 2.37
C ALA A 453 -8.42 -23.26 2.77
N ASN A 454 -7.54 -22.48 3.40
CA ASN A 454 -6.32 -22.97 4.03
C ASN A 454 -6.66 -23.86 5.20
#